data_58075f0479b07eda4f4bf307f2038367
#
_entry.id   58075f0479b07eda4f4bf307f2038367
#
_cell.length_a   1.000
_cell.length_b   1.000
_cell.length_c   1.000
_cell.angle_alpha   90.00
_cell.angle_beta   90.00
_cell.angle_gamma   90.00
#
_symmetry.space_group_name_H-M   'P 1'
#
loop_
_entity.id
_entity.type
_entity.pdbx_description
1 polymer ?
#
loop_
_entity_poly.entity_id
_entity_poly.type
_entity_poly.pdbx_seq_one_letter_code
_entity_poly.pdbx_strand_id
1 'polypeptide(L)'
;MIEMKDTISLTRDDVISTEFDGGEGVLVDLNSKRYYQLNETAMLVWRCLEKGSSLEEITKEMTAKYEVSEEQAAASIEKIIAGFQSYKLL
;
A
#
# COMPACT_ATOMS: atom_id res chain seq x y z
N MET A 1 22.10 -4.09 -14.52
CA MET A 1 21.59 -4.05 -13.98
C MET A 1 21.23 -3.66 -13.16
N ILE A 2 21.09 -3.45 -13.16
CA ILE A 2 20.66 -3.07 -12.42
C ILE A 2 20.18 -2.79 -11.54
N GLU A 3 20.08 -2.68 -11.34
CA GLU A 3 19.57 -2.50 -10.58
C GLU A 3 19.08 -1.98 -9.73
N MET A 4 18.90 -1.87 -9.72
CA MET A 4 18.41 -1.38 -9.02
C MET A 4 17.98 -0.86 -8.24
N LYS A 5 17.90 -0.78 -8.26
CA LYS A 5 17.44 -0.23 -7.58
C LYS A 5 17.02 0.05 -6.67
N ASP A 6 17.18 0.20 -6.70
CA ASP A 6 16.89 0.55 -5.88
C ASP A 6 15.97 0.77 -5.24
N THR A 7 15.50 0.36 -5.35
CA THR A 7 14.64 0.54 -4.84
C THR A 7 13.81 0.84 -4.42
N ILE A 8 13.54 0.31 -4.47
CA ILE A 8 12.83 1.42 -4.00
C ILE A 8 11.34 1.22 -3.81
N SER A 9 10.49 1.46 -4.80
CA SER A 9 9.07 1.19 -4.72
C SER A 9 8.81 -0.30 -4.90
N LEU A 10 7.90 -0.84 -4.08
CA LEU A 10 7.49 -2.24 -4.21
C LEU A 10 6.29 -2.40 -5.12
N THR A 11 5.66 -1.30 -5.53
CA THR A 11 4.48 -1.35 -6.38
C THR A 11 4.89 -1.44 -7.85
N ARG A 12 4.01 -2.02 -8.65
CA ARG A 12 4.26 -2.19 -10.07
C ARG A 12 3.94 -0.89 -10.83
N ASP A 13 4.71 -0.62 -11.88
CA ASP A 13 4.52 0.59 -12.69
C ASP A 13 3.19 0.60 -13.44
N ASP A 14 2.63 -0.58 -13.72
CA ASP A 14 1.38 -0.67 -14.46
C ASP A 14 0.15 -0.71 -13.55
N VAL A 15 0.32 -0.42 -12.28
CA VAL A 15 -0.79 -0.26 -11.34
C VAL A 15 -0.89 1.21 -10.97
N ILE A 16 -2.03 1.80 -11.30
CA ILE A 16 -2.25 3.23 -11.07
C ILE A 16 -3.21 3.41 -9.90
N SER A 17 -2.88 4.32 -9.00
CA SER A 17 -3.72 4.59 -7.84
C SER A 17 -4.37 5.96 -7.96
N THR A 18 -5.62 6.03 -7.49
CA THR A 18 -6.35 7.29 -7.39
C THR A 18 -6.96 7.36 -6.01
N GLU A 19 -6.68 8.45 -5.31
CA GLU A 19 -7.21 8.66 -3.96
C GLU A 19 -8.38 9.62 -4.01
N PHE A 20 -9.43 9.30 -3.25
CA PHE A 20 -10.62 10.15 -3.14
C PHE A 20 -10.54 11.03 -1.90
N ASP A 21 -11.45 11.98 -1.79
CA ASP A 21 -11.44 12.97 -0.71
C ASP A 21 -11.51 12.36 0.69
N GLY A 22 -12.19 11.23 0.83
CA GLY A 22 -12.32 10.57 2.14
C GLY A 22 -11.14 9.71 2.53
N GLY A 23 -10.11 9.64 1.69
CA GLY A 23 -8.93 8.84 1.97
C GLY A 23 -8.97 7.45 1.34
N GLU A 24 -10.14 6.98 0.93
CA GLU A 24 -10.21 5.72 0.20
C GLU A 24 -9.80 5.93 -1.25
N GLY A 25 -9.63 4.86 -2.00
CA GLY A 25 -9.18 5.00 -3.37
C GLY A 25 -9.40 3.76 -4.20
N VAL A 26 -8.87 3.81 -5.40
CA VAL A 26 -8.99 2.73 -6.37
C VAL A 26 -7.62 2.47 -6.97
N LEU A 27 -7.29 1.20 -7.12
CA LEU A 27 -6.12 0.77 -7.90
C LEU A 27 -6.62 0.21 -9.23
N VAL A 28 -5.95 0.59 -10.30
CA VAL A 28 -6.23 0.05 -11.63
C VAL A 28 -4.99 -0.70 -12.11
N ASP A 29 -5.15 -1.99 -12.34
CA ASP A 29 -4.09 -2.83 -12.89
C ASP A 29 -4.26 -2.83 -14.41
N LEU A 30 -3.39 -2.10 -15.08
CA LEU A 30 -3.49 -1.95 -16.54
C LEU A 30 -3.20 -3.25 -17.28
N ASN A 31 -2.44 -4.14 -16.65
CA ASN A 31 -2.07 -5.41 -17.27
C ASN A 31 -3.25 -6.38 -17.29
N SER A 32 -3.91 -6.57 -16.14
CA SER A 32 -5.05 -7.48 -16.04
C SER A 32 -6.37 -6.82 -16.38
N LYS A 33 -6.38 -5.49 -16.49
CA LYS A 33 -7.57 -4.67 -16.74
C LYS A 33 -8.59 -4.78 -15.62
N ARG A 34 -8.10 -4.96 -14.40
CA ARG A 34 -8.93 -5.04 -13.21
C ARG A 34 -8.72 -3.82 -12.35
N TYR A 35 -9.70 -3.51 -11.54
CA TYR A 35 -9.55 -2.45 -10.56
C TYR A 35 -10.00 -2.94 -9.20
N TYR A 36 -9.47 -2.31 -8.15
CA TYR A 36 -9.69 -2.72 -6.78
C TYR A 36 -9.99 -1.49 -5.93
N GLN A 37 -11.08 -1.56 -5.18
CA GLN A 37 -11.40 -0.48 -4.25
C GLN A 37 -10.65 -0.69 -2.95
N LEU A 38 -10.04 0.37 -2.45
CA LEU A 38 -9.29 0.33 -1.20
C LEU A 38 -9.98 1.25 -0.19
N ASN A 39 -10.15 0.75 1.03
CA ASN A 39 -10.59 1.62 2.09
C ASN A 39 -9.43 2.54 2.50
N GLU A 40 -9.71 3.43 3.44
CA GLU A 40 -8.74 4.44 3.86
C GLU A 40 -7.44 3.82 4.36
N THR A 41 -7.55 2.77 5.16
CA THR A 41 -6.38 2.11 5.74
C THR A 41 -5.52 1.45 4.68
N ALA A 42 -6.16 0.73 3.76
CA ALA A 42 -5.45 0.05 2.68
C ALA A 42 -4.78 1.07 1.75
N MET A 43 -5.45 2.20 1.51
CA MET A 43 -4.90 3.24 0.66
C MET A 43 -3.67 3.88 1.30
N LEU A 44 -3.69 4.06 2.62
CA LEU A 44 -2.53 4.57 3.34
C LEU A 44 -1.34 3.64 3.16
N VAL A 45 -1.55 2.34 3.32
CA VAL A 45 -0.48 1.35 3.15
C VAL A 45 0.05 1.39 1.72
N TRP A 46 -0.86 1.43 0.75
CA TRP A 46 -0.45 1.47 -0.66
C TRP A 46 0.45 2.66 -0.96
N ARG A 47 0.04 3.85 -0.52
CA ARG A 47 0.83 5.06 -0.77
C ARG A 47 2.19 5.00 -0.10
N CYS A 48 2.26 4.41 1.08
CA CYS A 48 3.55 4.23 1.75
C CYS A 48 4.45 3.29 0.96
N LEU A 49 3.87 2.21 0.42
CA LEU A 49 4.65 1.29 -0.41
C LEU A 49 5.16 1.96 -1.67
N GLU A 50 4.35 2.83 -2.26
CA GLU A 50 4.78 3.58 -3.45
C GLU A 50 5.97 4.47 -3.15
N LYS A 51 6.03 5.01 -1.95
CA LYS A 51 7.14 5.87 -1.53
C LYS A 51 8.36 5.08 -1.09
N GLY A 52 8.24 3.77 -0.98
CA GLY A 52 9.33 2.93 -0.51
C GLY A 52 9.49 2.93 1.01
N SER A 53 8.42 3.24 1.74
CA SER A 53 8.46 3.27 3.20
C SER A 53 8.72 1.88 3.77
N SER A 54 9.42 1.82 4.89
CA SER A 54 9.62 0.58 5.62
C SER A 54 8.36 0.22 6.40
N LEU A 55 8.28 -1.04 6.85
CA LEU A 55 7.16 -1.46 7.70
C LEU A 55 7.07 -0.61 8.95
N GLU A 56 8.20 -0.26 9.52
CA GLU A 56 8.23 0.57 10.72
C GLU A 56 7.63 1.94 10.44
N GLU A 57 7.98 2.52 9.31
CA GLU A 57 7.46 3.84 8.93
C GLU A 57 5.95 3.78 8.69
N ILE A 58 5.47 2.72 8.04
CA ILE A 58 4.05 2.56 7.81
C ILE A 58 3.31 2.41 9.13
N THR A 59 3.87 1.62 10.05
CA THR A 59 3.29 1.43 11.37
C THR A 59 3.17 2.75 12.11
N LYS A 60 4.21 3.58 12.04
CA LYS A 60 4.19 4.88 12.70
C LYS A 60 3.13 5.79 12.12
N GLU A 61 2.98 5.81 10.80
CA GLU A 61 1.94 6.63 10.19
C GLU A 61 0.55 6.17 10.60
N MET A 62 0.36 4.86 10.66
CA MET A 62 -0.94 4.32 11.04
C MET A 62 -1.29 4.64 12.49
N THR A 63 -0.35 4.48 13.41
CA THR A 63 -0.61 4.79 14.81
C THR A 63 -0.77 6.29 15.04
N ALA A 64 -0.16 7.11 14.21
CA ALA A 64 -0.33 8.56 14.31
C ALA A 64 -1.70 9.01 13.82
N LYS A 65 -2.28 8.28 12.87
CA LYS A 65 -3.54 8.66 12.26
C LYS A 65 -4.76 8.01 12.92
N TYR A 66 -4.59 6.80 13.44
CA TYR A 66 -5.67 6.05 14.04
C TYR A 66 -5.31 5.69 15.47
N GLU A 67 -6.33 5.54 16.32
CA GLU A 67 -6.11 5.17 17.71
C GLU A 67 -5.98 3.65 17.81
N VAL A 68 -4.81 3.15 17.43
CA VAL A 68 -4.52 1.73 17.48
C VAL A 68 -3.12 1.55 18.07
N SER A 69 -2.88 0.39 18.67
CA SER A 69 -1.55 0.08 19.18
C SER A 69 -0.64 -0.28 18.02
N GLU A 70 0.67 -0.27 18.29
CA GLU A 70 1.64 -0.68 17.27
C GLU A 70 1.41 -2.12 16.84
N GLU A 71 1.05 -2.99 17.77
CA GLU A 71 0.77 -4.39 17.46
C GLU A 71 -0.42 -4.53 16.52
N GLN A 72 -1.48 -3.79 16.80
CA GLN A 72 -2.67 -3.82 15.95
C GLN A 72 -2.37 -3.27 14.57
N ALA A 73 -1.62 -2.18 14.54
CA ALA A 73 -1.24 -1.56 13.26
C ALA A 73 -0.40 -2.52 12.43
N ALA A 74 0.61 -3.14 13.06
CA ALA A 74 1.49 -4.07 12.36
C ALA A 74 0.70 -5.26 11.78
N ALA A 75 -0.22 -5.82 12.57
CA ALA A 75 -1.04 -6.94 12.12
C ALA A 75 -1.93 -6.54 10.94
N SER A 76 -2.52 -5.36 11.00
CA SER A 76 -3.35 -4.84 9.91
C SER A 76 -2.54 -4.64 8.64
N ILE A 77 -1.35 -4.07 8.78
CA ILE A 77 -0.48 -3.79 7.64
C ILE A 77 -0.07 -5.09 6.97
N GLU A 78 0.31 -6.10 7.75
CA GLU A 78 0.70 -7.40 7.19
C GLU A 78 -0.45 -8.02 6.39
N LYS A 79 -1.66 -7.94 6.94
CA LYS A 79 -2.83 -8.49 6.28
C LYS A 79 -3.12 -7.76 4.96
N ILE A 80 -3.01 -6.44 4.98
CA ILE A 80 -3.24 -5.62 3.79
C ILE A 80 -2.21 -5.95 2.72
N ILE A 81 -0.94 -6.04 3.11
CA ILE A 81 0.13 -6.35 2.17
C ILE A 81 -0.06 -7.75 1.59
N ALA A 82 -0.44 -8.72 2.42
CA ALA A 82 -0.72 -10.07 1.94
C ALA A 82 -1.83 -10.05 0.89
N GLY A 83 -2.84 -9.20 1.10
CA GLY A 83 -3.90 -9.02 0.11
C GLY A 83 -3.36 -8.50 -1.21
N PHE A 84 -2.52 -7.47 -1.15
CA PHE A 84 -1.92 -6.92 -2.37
C PHE A 84 -1.10 -7.99 -3.10
N GLN A 85 -0.36 -8.79 -2.35
CA GLN A 85 0.45 -9.86 -2.94
C GLN A 85 -0.43 -10.93 -3.58
N SER A 86 -1.54 -11.27 -2.95
CA SER A 86 -2.42 -12.31 -3.47
C SER A 86 -3.05 -11.88 -4.79
N TYR A 87 -3.25 -10.58 -5.00
CA TYR A 87 -3.76 -10.05 -6.26
C TYR A 87 -2.63 -9.67 -7.22
N LYS A 88 -1.39 -9.95 -6.85
CA LYS A 88 -0.20 -9.68 -7.67
C LYS A 88 -0.05 -8.21 -8.01
N LEU A 89 -0.38 -7.36 -7.06
CA LEU A 89 -0.27 -5.92 -7.23
C LEU A 89 1.11 -5.39 -6.85
N LEU A 90 1.90 -6.22 -6.18
CA LEU A 90 3.26 -5.87 -5.78
C LEU A 90 4.28 -6.68 -6.55
#